data_d799035473a4af8765cf176c5652c4e5
#
_entry.id   d799035473a4af8765cf176c5652c4e5
#
_cell.length_a   1.000
_cell.length_b   1.000
_cell.length_c   1.000
_cell.angle_alpha   90.00
_cell.angle_beta   90.00
_cell.angle_gamma   90.00
#
_symmetry.space_group_name_H-M   'P 1'
#
loop_
_entity.id
_entity.type
_entity.pdbx_description
1 polymer ?
#
loop_
_entity_poly.entity_id
_entity_poly.type
_entity_poly.pdbx_seq_one_letter_code
_entity_poly.pdbx_strand_id
1 'polypeptide(L)'
;MREGELDFNFSTAKNAEKLDEEGRKLPQGMKFVDFVLEEEEQSIMLEIKDTSCKARGGDSKAVLAKQRECDEFPKKLMNDEWVAHELTPKARDSYTFLHLMKRDTKPIIYVLLIGSENLSPLDPALLVAFKDRLFARLCQETEQPWVRQYVIDCLVLTEKTWPLAFPQYALTRIS
;
A
#
# COMPACT_ATOMS: atom_id res chain seq x y z
N MET A 1 0.85 14.41 -5.03
CA MET A 1 -0.28 13.87 -4.22
C MET A 1 0.28 13.37 -2.90
N ARG A 2 -0.45 13.53 -1.80
CA ARG A 2 0.14 13.34 -0.47
C ARG A 2 -0.59 12.26 0.34
N GLU A 3 0.21 11.42 1.05
CA GLU A 3 -0.24 10.51 2.10
C GLU A 3 0.70 10.61 3.31
N GLY A 4 0.16 11.01 4.47
CA GLY A 4 0.98 11.28 5.65
C GLY A 4 2.05 12.34 5.39
N GLU A 5 3.31 12.00 5.60
CA GLU A 5 4.49 12.85 5.31
C GLU A 5 5.11 12.56 3.93
N LEU A 6 4.52 11.66 3.14
CA LEU A 6 5.01 11.30 1.81
C LEU A 6 4.28 12.08 0.72
N ASP A 7 5.03 12.76 -0.11
CA ASP A 7 4.51 13.50 -1.27
C ASP A 7 5.03 12.87 -2.58
N PHE A 8 4.08 12.59 -3.47
CA PHE A 8 4.30 11.89 -4.72
C PHE A 8 4.05 12.79 -5.91
N ASN A 9 4.92 12.73 -6.88
CA ASN A 9 4.68 13.30 -8.20
C ASN A 9 4.28 12.21 -9.20
N PHE A 10 2.97 12.12 -9.48
CA PHE A 10 2.40 11.19 -10.44
C PHE A 10 2.05 11.85 -11.79
N SER A 11 2.68 12.97 -12.12
CA SER A 11 2.36 13.74 -13.35
C SER A 11 2.58 12.97 -14.65
N THR A 12 3.37 11.90 -14.63
CA THR A 12 3.60 11.03 -15.79
C THR A 12 2.59 9.88 -15.89
N ALA A 13 1.76 9.64 -14.90
CA ALA A 13 0.66 8.70 -15.00
C ALA A 13 -0.44 9.27 -15.90
N LYS A 14 -1.12 8.39 -16.65
CA LYS A 14 -2.27 8.77 -17.48
C LYS A 14 -3.42 9.28 -16.61
N ASN A 15 -3.62 8.66 -15.47
CA ASN A 15 -4.53 9.09 -14.42
C ASN A 15 -3.95 8.69 -13.05
N ALA A 16 -4.18 9.54 -12.05
CA ALA A 16 -3.81 9.25 -10.66
C ALA A 16 -4.94 9.73 -9.75
N GLU A 17 -5.45 8.84 -8.92
CA GLU A 17 -6.57 9.12 -8.03
C GLU A 17 -6.26 8.65 -6.61
N LYS A 18 -6.52 9.51 -5.63
CA LYS A 18 -6.53 9.11 -4.21
C LYS A 18 -7.89 8.49 -3.91
N LEU A 19 -7.92 7.18 -3.60
CA LEU A 19 -9.18 6.46 -3.32
C LEU A 19 -9.60 6.61 -1.86
N ASP A 20 -8.65 6.55 -0.92
CA ASP A 20 -8.90 6.72 0.52
C ASP A 20 -8.80 8.20 0.91
N GLU A 21 -9.66 9.02 0.29
CA GLU A 21 -9.71 10.48 0.53
C GLU A 21 -10.64 10.79 1.71
N GLU A 22 -10.15 11.65 2.62
CA GLU A 22 -10.94 12.09 3.78
C GLU A 22 -12.24 12.77 3.31
N GLY A 23 -13.38 12.30 3.86
CA GLY A 23 -14.70 12.80 3.48
C GLY A 23 -15.34 12.11 2.27
N ARG A 24 -14.64 11.23 1.58
CA ARG A 24 -15.25 10.39 0.54
C ARG A 24 -16.26 9.42 1.17
N LYS A 25 -17.49 9.46 0.68
CA LYS A 25 -18.51 8.49 1.10
C LYS A 25 -18.25 7.15 0.41
N LEU A 26 -17.70 6.20 1.15
CA LEU A 26 -17.51 4.84 0.69
C LEU A 26 -18.79 4.02 0.92
N PRO A 27 -19.07 2.99 0.10
CA PRO A 27 -20.06 2.00 0.43
C PRO A 27 -19.75 1.37 1.80
N GLN A 28 -20.77 1.06 2.58
CA GLN A 28 -20.60 0.58 3.95
C GLN A 28 -19.71 -0.68 4.00
N GLY A 29 -18.68 -0.62 4.83
CA GLY A 29 -17.75 -1.72 5.05
C GLY A 29 -16.62 -1.85 4.01
N MET A 30 -16.63 -1.09 2.93
CA MET A 30 -15.53 -1.08 1.97
C MET A 30 -14.31 -0.31 2.48
N LYS A 31 -13.13 -0.85 2.17
CA LYS A 31 -11.83 -0.24 2.46
C LYS A 31 -11.07 -0.09 1.16
N PHE A 32 -10.48 1.06 0.91
CA PHE A 32 -9.72 1.29 -0.32
C PHE A 32 -8.22 1.42 -0.04
N VAL A 33 -7.42 1.11 -1.05
CA VAL A 33 -6.01 1.49 -1.11
C VAL A 33 -5.89 3.01 -1.19
N ASP A 34 -4.74 3.56 -0.84
CA ASP A 34 -4.56 5.01 -0.81
C ASP A 34 -4.63 5.61 -2.22
N PHE A 35 -3.96 5.02 -3.22
CA PHE A 35 -3.97 5.54 -4.59
C PHE A 35 -4.19 4.45 -5.64
N VAL A 36 -4.80 4.86 -6.75
CA VAL A 36 -4.79 4.13 -8.02
C VAL A 36 -4.12 4.98 -9.09
N LEU A 37 -3.13 4.39 -9.76
CA LEU A 37 -2.44 5.02 -10.89
C LEU A 37 -2.77 4.21 -12.15
N GLU A 38 -3.13 4.88 -13.22
CA GLU A 38 -3.36 4.26 -14.53
C GLU A 38 -2.20 4.65 -15.46
N GLU A 39 -1.42 3.66 -15.85
CA GLU A 39 -0.35 3.79 -16.85
C GLU A 39 -0.85 3.36 -18.24
N GLU A 40 0.02 3.37 -19.25
CA GLU A 40 -0.36 2.94 -20.59
C GLU A 40 -0.71 1.43 -20.64
N GLU A 41 0.14 0.59 -20.04
CA GLU A 41 0.05 -0.87 -20.14
C GLU A 41 -0.54 -1.55 -18.89
N GLN A 42 -0.58 -0.87 -17.74
CA GLN A 42 -1.01 -1.42 -16.46
C GLN A 42 -1.67 -0.38 -15.56
N SER A 43 -2.30 -0.86 -14.51
CA SER A 43 -2.75 -0.03 -13.39
C SER A 43 -2.04 -0.45 -12.11
N ILE A 44 -1.83 0.49 -11.19
CA ILE A 44 -1.16 0.28 -9.91
C ILE A 44 -2.15 0.59 -8.80
N MET A 45 -2.41 -0.38 -7.94
CA MET A 45 -3.05 -0.15 -6.63
C MET A 45 -1.95 0.05 -5.59
N LEU A 46 -1.82 1.26 -5.07
CA LEU A 46 -0.78 1.64 -4.13
C LEU A 46 -1.36 1.83 -2.73
N GLU A 47 -0.90 1.00 -1.81
CA GLU A 47 -1.12 1.14 -0.37
C GLU A 47 0.13 1.66 0.31
N ILE A 48 -0.01 2.60 1.24
CA ILE A 48 1.09 3.22 1.98
C ILE A 48 0.97 2.94 3.46
N LYS A 49 2.07 2.51 4.06
CA LYS A 49 2.19 2.33 5.51
C LYS A 49 3.36 3.14 6.02
N ASP A 50 3.09 4.40 6.34
CA ASP A 50 4.11 5.29 6.88
C ASP A 50 4.16 5.20 8.41
N THR A 51 4.89 4.19 8.91
CA THR A 51 5.16 4.03 10.34
C THR A 51 6.13 5.08 10.87
N SER A 52 6.89 5.73 9.99
CA SER A 52 7.87 6.77 10.35
C SER A 52 7.27 8.17 10.45
N CYS A 53 5.99 8.33 10.11
CA CYS A 53 5.28 9.60 10.27
C CYS A 53 5.34 10.10 11.73
N LYS A 54 5.67 11.37 11.92
CA LYS A 54 5.78 11.97 13.26
C LYS A 54 4.43 11.96 13.98
N ALA A 55 4.48 11.78 15.29
CA ALA A 55 3.29 11.91 16.11
C ALA A 55 2.71 13.33 16.01
N ARG A 56 1.45 13.46 15.64
CA ARG A 56 0.78 14.76 15.63
C ARG A 56 0.62 15.26 17.06
N GLY A 57 1.12 16.45 17.37
CA GLY A 57 0.78 17.17 18.60
C GLY A 57 1.79 17.14 19.75
N GLY A 58 3.02 16.65 19.60
CA GLY A 58 4.09 16.83 20.59
C GLY A 58 3.86 16.25 22.00
N ASP A 59 2.76 15.55 22.24
CA ASP A 59 2.49 14.86 23.52
C ASP A 59 3.46 13.67 23.67
N SER A 60 4.13 13.60 24.81
CA SER A 60 5.07 12.53 25.14
C SER A 60 4.46 11.14 25.01
N LYS A 61 3.16 10.98 25.31
CA LYS A 61 2.45 9.70 25.14
C LYS A 61 2.28 9.32 23.68
N ALA A 62 1.95 10.28 22.82
CA ALA A 62 1.79 10.06 21.39
C ALA A 62 3.14 9.68 20.75
N VAL A 63 4.23 10.34 21.14
CA VAL A 63 5.59 10.02 20.69
C VAL A 63 5.99 8.59 21.10
N LEU A 64 5.76 8.22 22.35
CA LEU A 64 6.06 6.87 22.84
C LEU A 64 5.21 5.79 22.16
N ALA A 65 3.93 6.07 21.88
CA ALA A 65 3.06 5.15 21.18
C ALA A 65 3.57 4.93 19.74
N LYS A 66 3.98 6.00 19.06
CA LYS A 66 4.53 5.93 17.71
C LYS A 66 5.86 5.18 17.67
N GLN A 67 6.74 5.41 18.67
CA GLN A 67 7.99 4.65 18.77
C GLN A 67 7.72 3.14 18.91
N ARG A 68 6.77 2.75 19.76
CA ARG A 68 6.37 1.34 19.91
C ARG A 68 5.84 0.76 18.60
N GLU A 69 5.04 1.52 17.85
CA GLU A 69 4.55 1.11 16.53
C GLU A 69 5.72 0.82 15.57
N CYS A 70 6.74 1.70 15.54
CA CYS A 70 7.95 1.50 14.76
C CYS A 70 8.70 0.23 15.20
N ASP A 71 8.90 0.04 16.50
CA ASP A 71 9.64 -1.10 17.07
C ASP A 71 8.92 -2.44 16.82
N GLU A 72 7.59 -2.41 16.76
CA GLU A 72 6.76 -3.60 16.53
C GLU A 72 6.48 -3.89 15.05
N PHE A 73 6.80 -2.96 14.16
CA PHE A 73 6.49 -3.09 12.74
C PHE A 73 7.09 -4.35 12.09
N PRO A 74 8.35 -4.78 12.37
CA PRO A 74 8.87 -6.04 11.85
C PRO A 74 8.03 -7.27 12.25
N LYS A 75 7.45 -7.28 13.46
CA LYS A 75 6.53 -8.34 13.90
C LYS A 75 5.22 -8.31 13.11
N LYS A 76 4.75 -7.10 12.77
CA LYS A 76 3.56 -6.91 11.94
C LYS A 76 3.75 -7.52 10.54
N LEU A 77 4.96 -7.41 9.97
CA LEU A 77 5.30 -8.07 8.71
C LEU A 77 5.28 -9.61 8.79
N MET A 78 5.39 -10.21 9.97
CA MET A 78 5.27 -11.65 10.18
C MET A 78 3.84 -12.11 10.49
N ASN A 79 2.91 -11.18 10.69
CA ASN A 79 1.55 -11.49 11.11
C ASN A 79 0.61 -11.66 9.90
N ASP A 80 0.08 -12.88 9.71
CA ASP A 80 -0.86 -13.18 8.63
C ASP A 80 -2.21 -12.49 8.80
N GLU A 81 -2.63 -12.16 10.02
CA GLU A 81 -3.88 -11.43 10.26
C GLU A 81 -3.82 -10.02 9.67
N TRP A 82 -2.66 -9.37 9.70
CA TRP A 82 -2.50 -8.05 9.07
C TRP A 82 -2.76 -8.12 7.56
N VAL A 83 -2.21 -9.14 6.90
CA VAL A 83 -2.48 -9.39 5.47
C VAL A 83 -3.95 -9.66 5.25
N ALA A 84 -4.55 -10.57 6.03
CA ALA A 84 -5.91 -11.04 5.83
C ALA A 84 -7.00 -9.99 6.14
N HIS A 85 -6.79 -9.15 7.17
CA HIS A 85 -7.83 -8.26 7.68
C HIS A 85 -7.62 -6.79 7.32
N GLU A 86 -6.44 -6.42 6.82
CA GLU A 86 -6.15 -5.05 6.46
C GLU A 86 -5.77 -4.89 4.97
N LEU A 87 -4.73 -5.58 4.50
CA LEU A 87 -4.19 -5.35 3.16
C LEU A 87 -5.06 -5.99 2.05
N THR A 88 -5.40 -7.26 2.22
CA THR A 88 -6.19 -7.98 1.22
C THR A 88 -7.60 -7.40 1.03
N PRO A 89 -8.37 -7.05 2.08
CA PRO A 89 -9.65 -6.38 1.92
C PRO A 89 -9.55 -5.06 1.16
N LYS A 90 -8.55 -4.23 1.45
CA LYS A 90 -8.34 -2.97 0.71
C LYS A 90 -8.11 -3.22 -0.78
N ALA A 91 -7.25 -4.18 -1.12
CA ALA A 91 -7.00 -4.53 -2.51
C ALA A 91 -8.25 -5.05 -3.24
N ARG A 92 -8.98 -5.99 -2.62
CA ARG A 92 -10.20 -6.57 -3.18
C ARG A 92 -11.31 -5.53 -3.36
N ASP A 93 -11.53 -4.69 -2.36
CA ASP A 93 -12.59 -3.68 -2.40
C ASP A 93 -12.26 -2.58 -3.42
N SER A 94 -10.98 -2.21 -3.55
CA SER A 94 -10.51 -1.29 -4.59
C SER A 94 -10.69 -1.90 -5.98
N TYR A 95 -10.34 -3.18 -6.17
CA TYR A 95 -10.60 -3.87 -7.43
C TYR A 95 -12.10 -3.91 -7.76
N THR A 96 -12.94 -4.24 -6.77
CA THR A 96 -14.40 -4.26 -6.95
C THR A 96 -14.90 -2.90 -7.42
N PHE A 97 -14.42 -1.82 -6.81
CA PHE A 97 -14.74 -0.46 -7.25
C PHE A 97 -14.28 -0.19 -8.69
N LEU A 98 -13.02 -0.50 -9.02
CA LEU A 98 -12.51 -0.32 -10.38
C LEU A 98 -13.31 -1.12 -11.41
N HIS A 99 -13.69 -2.36 -11.07
CA HIS A 99 -14.49 -3.23 -11.93
C HIS A 99 -15.89 -2.62 -12.19
N LEU A 100 -16.57 -2.17 -11.13
CA LEU A 100 -17.88 -1.53 -11.25
C LEU A 100 -17.82 -0.22 -12.04
N MET A 101 -16.69 0.50 -11.97
CA MET A 101 -16.42 1.70 -12.75
C MET A 101 -15.88 1.43 -14.16
N LYS A 102 -15.75 0.15 -14.57
CA LYS A 102 -15.19 -0.30 -15.87
C LYS A 102 -13.75 0.20 -16.09
N ARG A 103 -12.95 0.25 -15.04
CA ARG A 103 -11.56 0.70 -15.03
C ARG A 103 -10.55 -0.44 -14.85
N ASP A 104 -11.00 -1.68 -14.81
CA ASP A 104 -10.19 -2.91 -14.73
C ASP A 104 -9.82 -3.47 -16.11
N THR A 105 -9.60 -2.59 -17.08
CA THR A 105 -9.32 -2.96 -18.49
C THR A 105 -7.88 -3.35 -18.74
N LYS A 106 -6.99 -3.10 -17.80
CA LYS A 106 -5.55 -3.38 -17.86
C LYS A 106 -5.13 -4.30 -16.71
N PRO A 107 -3.99 -5.01 -16.87
CA PRO A 107 -3.39 -5.72 -15.75
C PRO A 107 -3.17 -4.79 -14.55
N ILE A 108 -3.43 -5.29 -13.35
CA ILE A 108 -3.27 -4.53 -12.11
C ILE A 108 -2.12 -5.14 -11.30
N ILE A 109 -1.20 -4.31 -10.86
CA ILE A 109 -0.19 -4.66 -9.85
C ILE A 109 -0.55 -4.03 -8.50
N TYR A 110 -0.29 -4.76 -7.43
CA TYR A 110 -0.45 -4.25 -6.06
C TYR A 110 0.90 -3.82 -5.51
N VAL A 111 0.98 -2.62 -4.99
CA VAL A 111 2.22 -2.07 -4.42
C VAL A 111 1.96 -1.67 -2.98
N LEU A 112 2.73 -2.22 -2.06
CA LEU A 112 2.81 -1.76 -0.68
C LEU A 112 4.09 -0.95 -0.51
N LEU A 113 3.95 0.33 -0.20
CA LEU A 113 5.06 1.20 0.16
C LEU A 113 5.15 1.34 1.68
N ILE A 114 6.30 1.03 2.22
CA ILE A 114 6.61 1.16 3.65
C ILE A 114 7.47 2.40 3.85
N GLY A 115 6.94 3.40 4.57
CA GLY A 115 7.71 4.52 5.09
C GLY A 115 8.69 4.02 6.15
N SER A 116 9.99 4.20 5.89
CA SER A 116 11.04 3.53 6.66
C SER A 116 12.08 4.46 7.27
N GLU A 117 11.88 5.77 7.22
CA GLU A 117 12.90 6.75 7.69
C GLU A 117 13.31 6.52 9.14
N ASN A 118 12.36 6.25 10.03
CA ASN A 118 12.60 6.03 11.47
C ASN A 118 12.57 4.55 11.88
N LEU A 119 12.52 3.63 10.91
CA LEU A 119 12.61 2.20 11.17
C LEU A 119 14.06 1.74 11.21
N SER A 120 14.36 0.79 12.09
CA SER A 120 15.57 -0.01 11.95
C SER A 120 15.59 -0.66 10.56
N PRO A 121 16.76 -0.86 9.94
CA PRO A 121 16.84 -1.49 8.63
C PRO A 121 16.07 -2.81 8.62
N LEU A 122 15.08 -2.91 7.72
CA LEU A 122 14.30 -4.13 7.56
C LEU A 122 15.16 -5.18 6.83
N ASP A 123 15.10 -6.42 7.32
CA ASP A 123 15.77 -7.53 6.67
C ASP A 123 15.16 -7.76 5.27
N PRO A 124 15.95 -7.74 4.20
CA PRO A 124 15.49 -8.02 2.85
C PRO A 124 14.79 -9.37 2.72
N ALA A 125 15.26 -10.40 3.43
CA ALA A 125 14.64 -11.73 3.41
C ALA A 125 13.23 -11.69 4.03
N LEU A 126 13.03 -10.91 5.09
CA LEU A 126 11.71 -10.68 5.68
C LEU A 126 10.76 -10.00 4.69
N LEU A 127 11.23 -8.99 3.96
CA LEU A 127 10.40 -8.29 2.96
C LEU A 127 10.02 -9.21 1.79
N VAL A 128 10.93 -10.06 1.33
CA VAL A 128 10.64 -11.06 0.29
C VAL A 128 9.62 -12.07 0.78
N ALA A 129 9.83 -12.67 1.94
CA ALA A 129 8.89 -13.64 2.52
C ALA A 129 7.50 -13.02 2.76
N PHE A 130 7.45 -11.76 3.19
CA PHE A 130 6.20 -11.03 3.37
C PHE A 130 5.51 -10.79 2.02
N LYS A 131 6.24 -10.33 1.00
CA LYS A 131 5.73 -10.13 -0.36
C LYS A 131 5.09 -11.42 -0.91
N ASP A 132 5.78 -12.55 -0.77
CA ASP A 132 5.29 -13.82 -1.28
C ASP A 132 3.99 -14.26 -0.59
N ARG A 133 3.88 -14.09 0.73
CA ARG A 133 2.64 -14.37 1.48
C ARG A 133 1.51 -13.42 1.09
N LEU A 134 1.80 -12.13 0.96
CA LEU A 134 0.82 -11.14 0.53
C LEU A 134 0.29 -11.47 -0.87
N PHE A 135 1.17 -11.75 -1.81
CA PHE A 135 0.79 -12.10 -3.18
C PHE A 135 -0.02 -13.40 -3.23
N ALA A 136 0.41 -14.44 -2.51
CA ALA A 136 -0.36 -15.67 -2.40
C ALA A 136 -1.78 -15.40 -1.88
N ARG A 137 -1.93 -14.53 -0.88
CA ARG A 137 -3.24 -14.17 -0.33
C ARG A 137 -4.10 -13.35 -1.29
N LEU A 138 -3.50 -12.45 -2.07
CA LEU A 138 -4.19 -11.70 -3.13
C LEU A 138 -4.71 -12.63 -4.24
N CYS A 139 -4.00 -13.73 -4.53
CA CYS A 139 -4.43 -14.71 -5.52
C CYS A 139 -5.46 -15.72 -4.98
N GLN A 140 -5.49 -15.94 -3.66
CA GLN A 140 -6.34 -16.96 -3.03
C GLN A 140 -6.71 -16.56 -1.58
N GLU A 141 -7.94 -16.15 -1.36
CA GLU A 141 -8.46 -15.83 -0.02
C GLU A 141 -9.16 -17.02 0.66
N THR A 142 -9.58 -18.02 -0.12
CA THR A 142 -10.32 -19.20 0.35
C THR A 142 -9.63 -20.48 -0.09
N GLU A 143 -10.28 -21.63 0.09
CA GLU A 143 -9.77 -22.94 -0.35
C GLU A 143 -9.55 -23.02 -1.87
N GLN A 144 -10.30 -22.24 -2.65
CA GLN A 144 -10.19 -22.21 -4.10
C GLN A 144 -9.52 -20.92 -4.57
N PRO A 145 -8.54 -20.98 -5.47
CA PRO A 145 -7.94 -19.80 -6.08
C PRO A 145 -8.98 -19.07 -6.95
N TRP A 146 -8.78 -17.77 -7.12
CA TRP A 146 -9.59 -17.00 -8.05
C TRP A 146 -9.42 -17.52 -9.48
N VAL A 147 -10.53 -17.78 -10.18
CA VAL A 147 -10.49 -18.15 -11.61
C VAL A 147 -9.90 -17.01 -12.46
N ARG A 148 -10.25 -15.77 -12.12
CA ARG A 148 -9.64 -14.56 -12.68
C ARG A 148 -8.87 -13.85 -11.59
N GLN A 149 -7.55 -13.79 -11.75
CA GLN A 149 -6.72 -12.98 -10.86
C GLN A 149 -6.99 -11.51 -11.11
N TYR A 150 -7.24 -10.75 -10.05
CA TYR A 150 -7.43 -9.30 -10.13
C TYR A 150 -6.12 -8.52 -9.93
N VAL A 151 -5.08 -9.19 -9.45
CA VAL A 151 -3.73 -8.67 -9.30
C VAL A 151 -2.78 -9.66 -9.96
N ILE A 152 -1.93 -9.18 -10.87
CA ILE A 152 -0.97 -10.03 -11.61
C ILE A 152 0.40 -10.08 -10.97
N ASP A 153 0.74 -9.10 -10.13
CA ASP A 153 2.01 -9.03 -9.38
C ASP A 153 1.83 -8.20 -8.10
N CYS A 154 2.77 -8.38 -7.18
CA CYS A 154 2.82 -7.64 -5.92
C CYS A 154 4.25 -7.16 -5.66
N LEU A 155 4.40 -5.88 -5.31
CA LEU A 155 5.67 -5.29 -4.91
C LEU A 155 5.56 -4.79 -3.47
N VAL A 156 6.60 -5.04 -2.68
CA VAL A 156 6.77 -4.46 -1.34
C VAL A 156 8.02 -3.60 -1.36
N LEU A 157 7.84 -2.30 -1.26
CA LEU A 157 8.88 -1.30 -1.45
C LEU A 157 9.07 -0.48 -0.18
N THR A 158 10.26 0.03 -0.02
CA THR A 158 10.59 1.09 0.94
C THR A 158 10.84 2.40 0.18
N GLU A 159 10.94 3.51 0.89
CA GLU A 159 11.32 4.80 0.27
C GLU A 159 12.64 4.71 -0.50
N LYS A 160 13.58 3.86 -0.05
CA LYS A 160 14.88 3.64 -0.71
C LYS A 160 14.78 2.84 -2.00
N THR A 161 13.84 1.89 -2.08
CA THR A 161 13.67 1.02 -3.26
C THR A 161 12.60 1.54 -4.23
N TRP A 162 11.79 2.50 -3.80
CA TRP A 162 10.78 3.15 -4.65
C TRP A 162 11.36 3.70 -5.96
N PRO A 163 12.44 4.54 -5.97
CA PRO A 163 12.96 5.11 -7.21
C PRO A 163 13.61 4.07 -8.15
N LEU A 164 13.91 2.87 -7.65
CA LEU A 164 14.40 1.77 -8.49
C LEU A 164 13.26 1.10 -9.25
N ALA A 165 12.09 0.96 -8.62
CA ALA A 165 10.92 0.36 -9.22
C ALA A 165 10.12 1.36 -10.09
N PHE A 166 10.03 2.60 -9.64
CA PHE A 166 9.24 3.66 -10.28
C PHE A 166 10.06 4.96 -10.44
N PRO A 167 11.11 4.95 -11.29
CA PRO A 167 11.95 6.13 -11.49
C PRO A 167 11.19 7.33 -12.06
N GLN A 168 10.04 7.09 -12.71
CA GLN A 168 9.14 8.11 -13.26
C GLN A 168 8.30 8.83 -12.19
N TYR A 169 8.18 8.28 -10.99
CA TYR A 169 7.38 8.84 -9.90
C TYR A 169 8.26 9.30 -8.75
N ALA A 170 8.55 10.60 -8.72
CA ALA A 170 9.32 11.15 -7.63
C ALA A 170 8.56 11.03 -6.30
N LEU A 171 9.27 10.60 -5.27
CA LEU A 171 8.81 10.51 -3.89
C LEU A 171 9.69 11.39 -3.02
N THR A 172 9.07 12.26 -2.23
CA THR A 172 9.75 13.11 -1.25
C THR A 172 9.06 13.03 0.10
N ARG A 173 9.83 13.06 1.18
CA ARG A 173 9.28 13.19 2.53
C ARG A 173 9.24 14.66 2.91
N ILE A 174 8.09 15.09 3.42
CA ILE A 174 7.86 16.45 3.90
C ILE A 174 7.98 16.43 5.42
N SER A 175 8.95 17.13 5.96
CA SER A 175 9.20 17.27 7.41
C SER A 175 8.27 18.31 8.05
#